data_920528bd55bcd7f30b94283d1a08936d
#
_entry.id   920528bd55bcd7f30b94283d1a08936d
#
_cell.length_a   1.000
_cell.length_b   1.000
_cell.length_c   1.000
_cell.angle_alpha   90.00
_cell.angle_beta   90.00
_cell.angle_gamma   90.00
#
_symmetry.space_group_name_H-M   'P 1'
#
loop_
_entity.id
_entity.type
_entity.pdbx_description
1 polymer ?
#
loop_
_entity_poly.entity_id
_entity_poly.type
_entity_poly.pdbx_seq_one_letter_code
_entity_poly.pdbx_strand_id
1 'polypeptide(L)'
;TLIYKVFSSDTHRPLLLVLLSAFALSAGAGFLFTAVQRKWGDKVARATLWVYALYPEGVLLGSSQMREPLLIGLAALLFFLGLNWREKTFRTLVSMGLTTLAACLISIPVGAVSLVVVGGLTCLDWLSTQQNKTRRRAGTLVFIVALGLSAAGGWYWLKESLYYEFYTTTLSSGMIQVLFEGLPIHLRNTAITLYGFSQPLLPAALVDPSKAIWQGIAIFRAAGWYIVLPFLVYAFFRVFSAQEEDQKKQL
;
A
#
# COMPACT_ATOMS: atom_id res chain seq x y z
N THR A 1 -12.94 -9.37 12.87
CA THR A 1 -13.81 -9.87 13.93
C THR A 1 -14.74 -8.81 14.54
N LEU A 2 -14.29 -7.56 14.75
CA LEU A 2 -15.12 -6.49 15.35
C LEU A 2 -16.21 -6.03 14.37
N ILE A 3 -15.85 -5.79 13.10
CA ILE A 3 -16.81 -5.45 12.04
C ILE A 3 -17.85 -6.56 11.88
N TYR A 4 -17.41 -7.82 11.97
CA TYR A 4 -18.30 -8.97 11.92
C TYR A 4 -19.34 -8.98 13.06
N LYS A 5 -18.90 -8.68 14.30
CA LYS A 5 -19.80 -8.60 15.48
C LYS A 5 -20.84 -7.49 15.35
N VAL A 6 -20.50 -6.37 14.69
CA VAL A 6 -21.42 -5.24 14.48
C VAL A 6 -22.51 -5.59 13.47
N PHE A 7 -22.18 -6.33 12.40
CA PHE A 7 -23.13 -6.65 11.33
C PHE A 7 -23.80 -8.02 11.44
N SER A 8 -23.31 -8.89 12.33
CA SER A 8 -23.86 -10.24 12.52
C SER A 8 -23.71 -10.65 13.98
N SER A 9 -24.78 -10.49 14.75
CA SER A 9 -24.74 -10.74 16.20
C SER A 9 -24.48 -12.20 16.55
N ASP A 10 -25.03 -13.18 15.83
CA ASP A 10 -24.92 -14.59 16.22
C ASP A 10 -24.84 -15.60 15.06
N THR A 11 -25.02 -15.18 13.81
CA THR A 11 -24.99 -16.09 12.65
C THR A 11 -23.84 -15.77 11.73
N HIS A 12 -23.06 -16.78 11.36
CA HIS A 12 -21.98 -16.64 10.37
C HIS A 12 -22.56 -16.30 9.00
N ARG A 13 -22.38 -15.04 8.56
CA ARG A 13 -22.87 -14.55 7.27
C ARG A 13 -21.68 -14.20 6.35
N PRO A 14 -21.03 -15.20 5.74
CA PRO A 14 -19.87 -14.98 4.89
C PRO A 14 -20.16 -14.06 3.70
N LEU A 15 -21.35 -14.15 3.13
CA LEU A 15 -21.76 -13.33 1.99
C LEU A 15 -21.77 -11.84 2.30
N LEU A 16 -22.16 -11.44 3.53
CA LEU A 16 -22.16 -10.04 3.94
C LEU A 16 -20.74 -9.45 3.95
N LEU A 17 -19.75 -10.23 4.41
CA LEU A 17 -18.35 -9.80 4.43
C LEU A 17 -17.78 -9.69 3.01
N VAL A 18 -18.12 -10.62 2.12
CA VAL A 18 -17.71 -10.54 0.70
C VAL A 18 -18.33 -9.31 0.03
N LEU A 19 -19.61 -9.03 0.26
CA LEU A 19 -20.27 -7.82 -0.26
C LEU A 19 -19.64 -6.55 0.29
N LEU A 20 -19.28 -6.50 1.58
CA LEU A 20 -18.58 -5.37 2.18
C LEU A 20 -17.19 -5.18 1.58
N SER A 21 -16.46 -6.27 1.33
CA SER A 21 -15.15 -6.25 0.68
C SER A 21 -15.24 -5.72 -0.75
N ALA A 22 -16.19 -6.23 -1.53
CA ALA A 22 -16.45 -5.77 -2.90
C ALA A 22 -16.87 -4.30 -2.94
N PHE A 23 -17.72 -3.87 -2.00
CA PHE A 23 -18.11 -2.47 -1.85
C PHE A 23 -16.91 -1.57 -1.54
N ALA A 24 -16.06 -1.96 -0.60
CA ALA A 24 -14.87 -1.19 -0.23
C ALA A 24 -13.91 -1.00 -1.41
N LEU A 25 -13.67 -2.07 -2.19
CA LEU A 25 -12.86 -1.98 -3.40
C LEU A 25 -13.50 -1.10 -4.47
N SER A 26 -14.80 -1.23 -4.69
CA SER A 26 -15.53 -0.40 -5.69
C SER A 26 -15.53 1.07 -5.29
N ALA A 27 -15.74 1.38 -4.02
CA ALA A 27 -15.63 2.74 -3.49
C ALA A 27 -14.20 3.28 -3.64
N GLY A 28 -13.19 2.45 -3.32
CA GLY A 28 -11.78 2.76 -3.53
C GLY A 28 -11.45 3.08 -4.99
N ALA A 29 -11.98 2.31 -5.92
CA ALA A 29 -11.85 2.57 -7.37
C ALA A 29 -12.41 3.95 -7.76
N GLY A 30 -13.57 4.34 -7.21
CA GLY A 30 -14.18 5.65 -7.44
C GLY A 30 -13.33 6.79 -6.88
N PHE A 31 -12.78 6.65 -5.67
CA PHE A 31 -11.87 7.64 -5.09
C PHE A 31 -10.59 7.78 -5.89
N LEU A 32 -9.97 6.66 -6.26
CA LEU A 32 -8.74 6.64 -7.06
C LEU A 32 -8.98 7.26 -8.44
N PHE A 33 -10.06 6.88 -9.12
CA PHE A 33 -10.44 7.47 -10.41
C PHE A 33 -10.57 8.99 -10.32
N THR A 34 -11.35 9.48 -9.36
CA THR A 34 -11.59 10.92 -9.18
C THR A 34 -10.30 11.69 -8.86
N ALA A 35 -9.44 11.10 -8.01
CA ALA A 35 -8.14 11.68 -7.66
C ALA A 35 -7.22 11.83 -8.88
N VAL A 36 -7.11 10.75 -9.65
CA VAL A 36 -6.25 10.71 -10.85
C VAL A 36 -6.82 11.60 -11.96
N GLN A 37 -8.14 11.58 -12.16
CA GLN A 37 -8.81 12.41 -13.16
C GLN A 37 -8.55 13.90 -12.95
N ARG A 38 -8.65 14.38 -11.72
CA ARG A 38 -8.42 15.79 -11.38
C ARG A 38 -6.98 16.24 -11.61
N LYS A 39 -6.01 15.36 -11.41
CA LYS A 39 -4.59 15.72 -11.49
C LYS A 39 -3.96 15.42 -12.83
N TRP A 40 -4.34 14.34 -13.51
CA TRP A 40 -3.71 13.84 -14.73
C TRP A 40 -4.69 13.67 -15.92
N GLY A 41 -5.96 13.96 -15.71
CA GLY A 41 -6.99 13.94 -16.74
C GLY A 41 -7.61 12.56 -16.99
N ASP A 42 -8.65 12.55 -17.82
CA ASP A 42 -9.53 11.40 -18.06
C ASP A 42 -8.85 10.16 -18.64
N LYS A 43 -7.89 10.35 -19.54
CA LYS A 43 -7.21 9.22 -20.19
C LYS A 43 -6.42 8.40 -19.18
N VAL A 44 -5.67 9.09 -18.31
CA VAL A 44 -4.87 8.45 -17.26
C VAL A 44 -5.79 7.82 -16.21
N ALA A 45 -6.85 8.51 -15.81
CA ALA A 45 -7.80 8.00 -14.83
C ALA A 45 -8.48 6.71 -15.31
N ARG A 46 -8.91 6.64 -16.57
CA ARG A 46 -9.47 5.42 -17.15
C ARG A 46 -8.47 4.28 -17.20
N ALA A 47 -7.23 4.55 -17.63
CA ALA A 47 -6.18 3.53 -17.62
C ALA A 47 -5.91 3.00 -16.20
N THR A 48 -5.81 3.90 -15.21
CA THR A 48 -5.64 3.53 -13.80
C THR A 48 -6.80 2.69 -13.29
N LEU A 49 -8.04 3.05 -13.63
CA LEU A 49 -9.23 2.29 -13.23
C LEU A 49 -9.24 0.88 -13.83
N TRP A 50 -8.86 0.72 -15.10
CA TRP A 50 -8.74 -0.59 -15.72
C TRP A 50 -7.67 -1.44 -15.05
N VAL A 51 -6.48 -0.88 -14.79
CA VAL A 51 -5.41 -1.59 -14.08
C VAL A 51 -5.89 -2.02 -12.69
N TYR A 52 -6.54 -1.11 -11.95
CA TYR A 52 -7.05 -1.41 -10.61
C TYR A 52 -8.13 -2.51 -10.63
N ALA A 53 -9.09 -2.43 -11.58
CA ALA A 53 -10.20 -3.37 -11.66
C ALA A 53 -9.78 -4.77 -12.16
N LEU A 54 -8.79 -4.82 -13.05
CA LEU A 54 -8.28 -6.08 -13.61
C LEU A 54 -7.11 -6.67 -12.85
N TYR A 55 -6.61 -5.97 -11.81
CA TYR A 55 -5.52 -6.51 -11.01
C TYR A 55 -5.94 -7.79 -10.29
N PRO A 56 -5.30 -8.94 -10.61
CA PRO A 56 -5.77 -10.26 -10.14
C PRO A 56 -5.91 -10.38 -8.64
N GLU A 57 -4.96 -9.82 -7.90
CA GLU A 57 -4.98 -9.82 -6.43
C GLU A 57 -6.21 -9.05 -5.91
N GLY A 58 -6.53 -7.89 -6.49
CA GLY A 58 -7.71 -7.10 -6.13
C GLY A 58 -9.02 -7.86 -6.34
N VAL A 59 -9.12 -8.58 -7.45
CA VAL A 59 -10.32 -9.41 -7.76
C VAL A 59 -10.46 -10.54 -6.75
N LEU A 60 -9.38 -11.25 -6.45
CA LEU A 60 -9.40 -12.37 -5.49
C LEU A 60 -9.69 -11.88 -4.07
N LEU A 61 -9.06 -10.80 -3.65
CA LEU A 61 -9.30 -10.21 -2.33
C LEU A 61 -10.74 -9.70 -2.20
N GLY A 62 -11.29 -9.07 -3.24
CA GLY A 62 -12.67 -8.58 -3.26
C GLY A 62 -13.72 -9.67 -3.15
N SER A 63 -13.39 -10.89 -3.56
CA SER A 63 -14.25 -12.08 -3.40
C SER A 63 -14.02 -12.86 -2.11
N SER A 64 -13.12 -12.39 -1.26
CA SER A 64 -12.72 -13.07 -0.02
C SER A 64 -13.26 -12.37 1.23
N GLN A 65 -13.20 -13.07 2.38
CA GLN A 65 -13.55 -12.53 3.70
C GLN A 65 -12.34 -11.91 4.40
N MET A 66 -11.41 -11.35 3.64
CA MET A 66 -10.18 -10.78 4.16
C MET A 66 -10.35 -9.29 4.49
N ARG A 67 -9.46 -8.74 5.30
CA ARG A 67 -9.45 -7.32 5.71
C ARG A 67 -8.80 -6.41 4.65
N GLU A 68 -8.00 -6.99 3.76
CA GLU A 68 -7.19 -6.30 2.75
C GLU A 68 -8.02 -5.42 1.82
N PRO A 69 -9.20 -5.83 1.33
CA PRO A 69 -10.09 -4.97 0.52
C PRO A 69 -10.48 -3.67 1.21
N LEU A 70 -10.75 -3.72 2.51
CA LEU A 70 -11.07 -2.53 3.30
C LEU A 70 -9.85 -1.60 3.39
N LEU A 71 -8.66 -2.16 3.61
CA LEU A 71 -7.40 -1.39 3.66
C LEU A 71 -7.08 -0.74 2.32
N ILE A 72 -7.28 -1.44 1.20
CA ILE A 72 -7.10 -0.90 -0.15
C ILE A 72 -8.08 0.25 -0.40
N GLY A 73 -9.35 0.09 -0.04
CA GLY A 73 -10.37 1.15 -0.14
C GLY A 73 -10.02 2.38 0.70
N LEU A 74 -9.57 2.19 1.94
CA LEU A 74 -9.13 3.28 2.82
C LEU A 74 -7.85 3.96 2.30
N ALA A 75 -6.89 3.21 1.75
CA ALA A 75 -5.70 3.78 1.14
C ALA A 75 -6.04 4.63 -0.10
N ALA A 76 -6.97 4.18 -0.94
CA ALA A 76 -7.46 4.96 -2.07
C ALA A 76 -8.18 6.24 -1.64
N LEU A 77 -8.97 6.19 -0.57
CA LEU A 77 -9.61 7.36 0.04
C LEU A 77 -8.56 8.33 0.60
N LEU A 78 -7.55 7.84 1.33
CA LEU A 78 -6.45 8.67 1.82
C LEU A 78 -5.70 9.35 0.68
N PHE A 79 -5.42 8.64 -0.39
CA PHE A 79 -4.78 9.19 -1.58
C PHE A 79 -5.63 10.30 -2.22
N PHE A 80 -6.95 10.08 -2.36
CA PHE A 80 -7.89 11.09 -2.83
C PHE A 80 -7.89 12.33 -1.94
N LEU A 81 -7.98 12.17 -0.62
CA LEU A 81 -7.96 13.27 0.34
C LEU A 81 -6.62 14.01 0.30
N GLY A 82 -5.51 13.30 0.21
CA GLY A 82 -4.16 13.86 0.12
C GLY A 82 -3.95 14.72 -1.13
N LEU A 83 -4.45 14.31 -2.29
CA LEU A 83 -4.36 15.11 -3.50
C LEU A 83 -5.28 16.35 -3.50
N ASN A 84 -6.36 16.31 -2.72
CA ASN A 84 -7.35 17.40 -2.64
C ASN A 84 -7.25 18.21 -1.33
N TRP A 85 -6.17 18.08 -0.57
CA TRP A 85 -6.04 18.67 0.76
C TRP A 85 -6.17 20.20 0.80
N ARG A 86 -5.85 20.88 -0.31
CA ARG A 86 -5.91 22.35 -0.42
C ARG A 86 -7.32 22.91 -0.56
N GLU A 87 -8.26 22.14 -1.07
CA GLU A 87 -9.60 22.67 -1.38
C GLU A 87 -10.43 22.98 -0.12
N LYS A 88 -10.34 22.15 0.92
CA LYS A 88 -11.10 22.28 2.18
C LYS A 88 -10.25 21.83 3.36
N THR A 89 -9.18 22.57 3.64
CA THR A 89 -8.07 22.15 4.51
C THR A 89 -8.50 21.49 5.83
N PHE A 90 -9.36 22.12 6.63
CA PHE A 90 -9.75 21.55 7.92
C PHE A 90 -10.56 20.26 7.78
N ARG A 91 -11.60 20.26 6.94
CA ARG A 91 -12.44 19.06 6.73
C ARG A 91 -11.61 17.91 6.15
N THR A 92 -10.73 18.20 5.21
CA THR A 92 -9.86 17.21 4.58
C THR A 92 -8.89 16.62 5.59
N LEU A 93 -8.26 17.45 6.44
CA LEU A 93 -7.35 16.97 7.49
C LEU A 93 -8.08 16.09 8.52
N VAL A 94 -9.26 16.49 8.96
CA VAL A 94 -10.09 15.65 9.85
C VAL A 94 -10.44 14.33 9.18
N SER A 95 -10.89 14.36 7.91
CA SER A 95 -11.20 13.14 7.17
C SER A 95 -9.98 12.24 6.98
N MET A 96 -8.80 12.80 6.70
CA MET A 96 -7.54 12.04 6.62
C MET A 96 -7.21 11.40 7.97
N GLY A 97 -7.33 12.15 9.08
CA GLY A 97 -7.12 11.62 10.42
C GLY A 97 -8.05 10.45 10.76
N LEU A 98 -9.34 10.60 10.49
CA LEU A 98 -10.34 9.54 10.72
C LEU A 98 -10.09 8.31 9.83
N THR A 99 -9.74 8.53 8.56
CA THR A 99 -9.45 7.42 7.62
C THR A 99 -8.17 6.69 8.04
N THR A 100 -7.14 7.41 8.47
CA THR A 100 -5.90 6.82 9.00
C THR A 100 -6.19 6.03 10.27
N LEU A 101 -6.98 6.59 11.20
CA LEU A 101 -7.40 5.89 12.42
C LEU A 101 -8.14 4.59 12.08
N ALA A 102 -9.09 4.64 11.14
CA ALA A 102 -9.81 3.45 10.67
C ALA A 102 -8.86 2.40 10.07
N ALA A 103 -7.89 2.82 9.26
CA ALA A 103 -6.88 1.93 8.72
C ALA A 103 -5.99 1.32 9.82
N CYS A 104 -5.58 2.10 10.82
CA CYS A 104 -4.80 1.62 11.96
C CYS A 104 -5.59 0.64 12.83
N LEU A 105 -6.89 0.83 13.01
CA LEU A 105 -7.75 -0.10 13.76
C LEU A 105 -7.84 -1.47 13.07
N ILE A 106 -7.74 -1.52 11.75
CA ILE A 106 -7.75 -2.76 10.97
C ILE A 106 -6.34 -3.36 10.90
N SER A 107 -5.33 -2.52 10.61
CA SER A 107 -3.93 -2.91 10.50
C SER A 107 -3.02 -1.72 10.77
N ILE A 108 -2.37 -1.71 11.92
CA ILE A 108 -1.43 -0.65 12.34
C ILE A 108 -0.33 -0.44 11.28
N PRO A 109 0.32 -1.50 10.71
CA PRO A 109 1.34 -1.32 9.69
C PRO A 109 0.85 -0.57 8.46
N VAL A 110 -0.28 -1.01 7.91
CA VAL A 110 -0.83 -0.43 6.68
C VAL A 110 -1.30 1.00 6.92
N GLY A 111 -1.92 1.27 8.08
CA GLY A 111 -2.32 2.63 8.46
C GLY A 111 -1.11 3.56 8.60
N ALA A 112 -0.05 3.11 9.26
CA ALA A 112 1.18 3.88 9.45
C ALA A 112 1.88 4.17 8.10
N VAL A 113 2.05 3.17 7.24
CA VAL A 113 2.65 3.35 5.90
C VAL A 113 1.81 4.30 5.06
N SER A 114 0.48 4.14 5.06
CA SER A 114 -0.43 5.01 4.31
C SER A 114 -0.33 6.46 4.80
N LEU A 115 -0.24 6.68 6.12
CA LEU A 115 -0.03 8.01 6.70
C LEU A 115 1.29 8.63 6.27
N VAL A 116 2.39 7.87 6.31
CA VAL A 116 3.72 8.35 5.88
C VAL A 116 3.72 8.72 4.40
N VAL A 117 3.14 7.89 3.55
CA VAL A 117 3.09 8.15 2.09
C VAL A 117 2.23 9.38 1.79
N VAL A 118 0.98 9.40 2.27
CA VAL A 118 0.06 10.48 1.96
C VAL A 118 0.45 11.77 2.69
N GLY A 119 0.84 11.68 3.96
CA GLY A 119 1.37 12.81 4.73
C GLY A 119 2.64 13.38 4.12
N GLY A 120 3.52 12.51 3.63
CA GLY A 120 4.73 12.90 2.90
C GLY A 120 4.41 13.66 1.60
N LEU A 121 3.50 13.12 0.78
CA LEU A 121 3.08 13.77 -0.46
C LEU A 121 2.44 15.15 -0.21
N THR A 122 1.56 15.27 0.79
CA THR A 122 0.93 16.55 1.16
C THR A 122 1.94 17.55 1.71
N CYS A 123 2.91 17.09 2.49
CA CYS A 123 3.98 17.93 3.02
C CYS A 123 4.89 18.43 1.89
N LEU A 124 5.31 17.56 0.98
CA LEU A 124 6.13 17.95 -0.19
C LEU A 124 5.39 18.94 -1.08
N ASP A 125 4.11 18.73 -1.32
CA ASP A 125 3.28 19.67 -2.08
C ASP A 125 3.16 21.03 -1.38
N TRP A 126 2.99 21.05 -0.05
CA TRP A 126 3.01 22.29 0.73
C TRP A 126 4.36 22.99 0.67
N LEU A 127 5.47 22.25 0.81
CA LEU A 127 6.83 22.81 0.74
C LEU A 127 7.13 23.39 -0.64
N SER A 128 6.66 22.77 -1.72
CA SER A 128 6.87 23.23 -3.09
C SER A 128 6.23 24.58 -3.37
N THR A 129 5.15 24.92 -2.65
CA THR A 129 4.43 26.20 -2.81
C THR A 129 4.92 27.33 -1.91
N GLN A 130 5.84 27.05 -0.98
CA GLN A 130 6.39 28.09 -0.10
C GLN A 130 7.40 28.96 -0.86
N GLN A 131 7.05 30.22 -1.12
CA GLN A 131 7.95 31.22 -1.74
C GLN A 131 9.06 31.67 -0.78
N ASN A 132 8.80 31.66 0.52
CA ASN A 132 9.78 32.07 1.53
C ASN A 132 10.81 30.97 1.77
N LYS A 133 12.08 31.20 1.34
CA LYS A 133 13.19 30.26 1.48
C LYS A 133 13.42 29.79 2.93
N THR A 134 13.24 30.68 3.91
CA THR A 134 13.44 30.35 5.33
C THR A 134 12.36 29.38 5.81
N ARG A 135 11.09 29.64 5.52
CA ARG A 135 9.97 28.73 5.88
C ARG A 135 10.08 27.40 5.15
N ARG A 136 10.50 27.42 3.89
CA ARG A 136 10.72 26.19 3.12
C ARG A 136 11.83 25.34 3.75
N ARG A 137 12.99 25.95 4.11
CA ARG A 137 14.09 25.22 4.77
C ARG A 137 13.70 24.67 6.12
N ALA A 138 13.03 25.48 6.96
CA ALA A 138 12.53 25.03 8.27
C ALA A 138 11.53 23.87 8.12
N GLY A 139 10.58 23.97 7.20
CA GLY A 139 9.61 22.90 6.93
C GLY A 139 10.27 21.62 6.42
N THR A 140 11.26 21.73 5.52
CA THR A 140 12.03 20.57 5.05
C THR A 140 12.79 19.91 6.20
N LEU A 141 13.39 20.67 7.08
CA LEU A 141 14.12 20.14 8.24
C LEU A 141 13.16 19.43 9.20
N VAL A 142 12.01 20.04 9.51
CA VAL A 142 10.96 19.42 10.33
C VAL A 142 10.47 18.12 9.69
N PHE A 143 10.26 18.09 8.38
CA PHE A 143 9.85 16.89 7.66
C PHE A 143 10.90 15.78 7.72
N ILE A 144 12.19 16.11 7.52
CA ILE A 144 13.30 15.14 7.60
C ILE A 144 13.41 14.60 9.03
N VAL A 145 13.30 15.46 10.05
CA VAL A 145 13.34 15.03 11.46
C VAL A 145 12.15 14.14 11.79
N ALA A 146 10.94 14.51 11.37
CA ALA A 146 9.73 13.69 11.56
C ALA A 146 9.85 12.32 10.87
N LEU A 147 10.38 12.30 9.63
CA LEU A 147 10.64 11.06 8.90
C LEU A 147 11.69 10.20 9.62
N GLY A 148 12.77 10.81 10.11
CA GLY A 148 13.81 10.12 10.87
C GLY A 148 13.29 9.54 12.19
N LEU A 149 12.49 10.29 12.94
CA LEU A 149 11.84 9.81 14.18
C LEU A 149 10.82 8.69 13.88
N SER A 150 10.05 8.83 12.82
CA SER A 150 9.12 7.78 12.38
C SER A 150 9.86 6.51 11.94
N ALA A 151 10.98 6.66 11.25
CA ALA A 151 11.84 5.54 10.86
C ALA A 151 12.48 4.88 12.08
N ALA A 152 12.98 5.65 13.06
CA ALA A 152 13.59 5.12 14.27
C ALA A 152 12.57 4.41 15.18
N GLY A 153 11.39 5.01 15.39
CA GLY A 153 10.30 4.39 16.14
C GLY A 153 9.71 3.19 15.41
N GLY A 154 9.54 3.31 14.09
CA GLY A 154 9.07 2.25 13.22
C GLY A 154 10.04 1.09 13.08
N TRP A 155 11.36 1.33 13.23
CA TRP A 155 12.40 0.28 13.17
C TRP A 155 12.23 -0.77 14.26
N TYR A 156 12.00 -0.33 15.50
CA TYR A 156 11.77 -1.27 16.59
C TYR A 156 10.55 -2.12 16.34
N TRP A 157 9.46 -1.47 15.92
CA TRP A 157 8.20 -2.16 15.61
C TRP A 157 8.31 -3.03 14.34
N LEU A 158 9.03 -2.59 13.31
CA LEU A 158 9.30 -3.36 12.09
C LEU A 158 10.09 -4.63 12.41
N LYS A 159 11.06 -4.54 13.32
CA LYS A 159 11.85 -5.69 13.78
C LYS A 159 10.96 -6.76 14.41
N GLU A 160 10.05 -6.37 15.30
CA GLU A 160 9.10 -7.29 15.92
C GLU A 160 8.10 -7.88 14.90
N SER A 161 7.61 -7.04 13.99
CA SER A 161 6.70 -7.45 12.92
C SER A 161 7.36 -8.42 11.94
N LEU A 162 8.61 -8.15 11.53
CA LEU A 162 9.39 -9.04 10.67
C LEU A 162 9.68 -10.39 11.35
N TYR A 163 9.94 -10.36 12.66
CA TYR A 163 10.12 -11.60 13.43
C TYR A 163 8.82 -12.42 13.45
N TYR A 164 7.67 -11.77 13.69
CA TYR A 164 6.37 -12.43 13.67
C TYR A 164 6.01 -12.97 12.28
N GLU A 165 6.21 -12.18 11.23
CA GLU A 165 5.99 -12.60 9.83
C GLU A 165 6.93 -13.77 9.45
N PHE A 166 8.18 -13.72 9.88
CA PHE A 166 9.11 -14.83 9.69
C PHE A 166 8.59 -16.08 10.37
N TYR A 167 8.16 -15.99 11.62
CA TYR A 167 7.64 -17.12 12.37
C TYR A 167 6.39 -17.73 11.74
N THR A 168 5.45 -16.89 11.30
CA THR A 168 4.22 -17.36 10.64
C THR A 168 4.48 -17.94 9.26
N THR A 169 5.40 -17.36 8.50
CA THR A 169 5.80 -17.87 7.16
C THR A 169 6.55 -19.20 7.27
N THR A 170 7.41 -19.35 8.27
CA THR A 170 8.13 -20.60 8.52
C THR A 170 7.21 -21.72 8.95
N LEU A 171 6.15 -21.43 9.70
CA LEU A 171 5.13 -22.43 10.05
C LEU A 171 4.28 -22.88 8.86
N SER A 172 4.15 -22.03 7.82
CA SER A 172 3.31 -22.31 6.66
C SER A 172 4.04 -22.96 5.49
N SER A 173 5.39 -22.91 5.44
CA SER A 173 6.17 -23.38 4.29
C SER A 173 7.58 -23.81 4.73
N GLY A 174 7.77 -25.13 4.92
CA GLY A 174 9.05 -25.71 5.33
C GLY A 174 10.22 -25.42 4.38
N MET A 175 9.97 -25.23 3.08
CA MET A 175 11.01 -24.92 2.09
C MET A 175 11.58 -23.51 2.29
N ILE A 176 10.72 -22.53 2.57
CA ILE A 176 11.12 -21.13 2.84
C ILE A 176 11.88 -21.04 4.15
N GLN A 177 11.47 -21.83 5.15
CA GLN A 177 12.18 -21.93 6.43
C GLN A 177 13.63 -22.36 6.24
N VAL A 178 13.86 -23.46 5.52
CA VAL A 178 15.21 -23.99 5.24
C VAL A 178 16.06 -22.93 4.51
N LEU A 179 15.46 -22.22 3.55
CA LEU A 179 16.16 -21.18 2.78
C LEU A 179 16.63 -20.02 3.68
N PHE A 180 15.79 -19.57 4.60
CA PHE A 180 16.12 -18.43 5.48
C PHE A 180 16.95 -18.85 6.70
N GLU A 181 16.81 -20.06 7.19
CA GLU A 181 17.65 -20.59 8.29
C GLU A 181 19.11 -20.75 7.88
N GLY A 182 19.37 -21.05 6.61
CA GLY A 182 20.72 -21.10 6.05
C GLY A 182 21.42 -19.75 5.91
N LEU A 183 20.72 -18.63 6.10
CA LEU A 183 21.28 -17.28 5.98
C LEU A 183 21.85 -16.77 7.32
N PRO A 184 23.00 -16.05 7.30
CA PRO A 184 23.49 -15.32 8.48
C PRO A 184 22.42 -14.39 9.05
N ILE A 185 22.33 -14.28 10.38
CA ILE A 185 21.24 -13.58 11.09
C ILE A 185 21.06 -12.11 10.64
N HIS A 186 22.16 -11.42 10.30
CA HIS A 186 22.12 -10.04 9.82
C HIS A 186 21.58 -9.89 8.38
N LEU A 187 21.66 -10.93 7.55
CA LEU A 187 21.12 -10.95 6.21
C LEU A 187 19.67 -11.46 6.16
N ARG A 188 19.26 -12.22 7.17
CA ARG A 188 17.93 -12.85 7.25
C ARG A 188 16.80 -11.82 7.16
N ASN A 189 16.84 -10.74 7.94
CA ASN A 189 15.82 -9.71 7.93
C ASN A 189 15.72 -8.99 6.57
N THR A 190 16.88 -8.71 5.95
CA THR A 190 16.93 -8.11 4.60
C THR A 190 16.36 -9.07 3.56
N ALA A 191 16.70 -10.34 3.63
CA ALA A 191 16.18 -11.37 2.72
C ALA A 191 14.66 -11.56 2.87
N ILE A 192 14.11 -11.56 4.09
CA ILE A 192 12.67 -11.63 4.35
C ILE A 192 11.96 -10.40 3.77
N THR A 193 12.53 -9.20 3.94
CA THR A 193 11.95 -7.97 3.38
C THR A 193 11.94 -8.02 1.85
N LEU A 194 13.05 -8.41 1.23
CA LEU A 194 13.13 -8.57 -0.24
C LEU A 194 12.18 -9.65 -0.74
N TYR A 195 12.05 -10.75 -0.01
CA TYR A 195 11.07 -11.79 -0.32
C TYR A 195 9.64 -11.25 -0.26
N GLY A 196 9.31 -10.47 0.78
CA GLY A 196 7.99 -9.81 0.89
C GLY A 196 7.68 -8.90 -0.30
N PHE A 197 8.67 -8.13 -0.78
CA PHE A 197 8.52 -7.30 -1.98
C PHE A 197 8.35 -8.11 -3.28
N SER A 198 8.94 -9.30 -3.36
CA SER A 198 8.87 -10.15 -4.55
C SER A 198 7.63 -11.04 -4.58
N GLN A 199 6.86 -11.08 -3.49
CA GLN A 199 5.64 -11.88 -3.44
C GLN A 199 4.47 -11.22 -4.20
N PRO A 200 3.62 -12.04 -4.83
CA PRO A 200 3.68 -13.49 -4.99
C PRO A 200 4.75 -13.93 -5.97
N LEU A 201 5.60 -14.88 -5.57
CA LEU A 201 6.75 -15.32 -6.35
C LEU A 201 6.33 -16.34 -7.41
N LEU A 202 6.44 -15.98 -8.68
CA LEU A 202 6.02 -16.85 -9.78
C LEU A 202 6.70 -18.23 -9.78
N PRO A 203 8.02 -18.35 -9.55
CA PRO A 203 8.67 -19.66 -9.46
C PRO A 203 8.09 -20.55 -8.35
N ALA A 204 7.77 -19.98 -7.19
CA ALA A 204 7.15 -20.72 -6.11
C ALA A 204 5.72 -21.18 -6.45
N ALA A 205 4.95 -20.34 -7.14
CA ALA A 205 3.61 -20.69 -7.59
C ALA A 205 3.60 -21.83 -8.62
N LEU A 206 4.64 -21.93 -9.46
CA LEU A 206 4.77 -22.99 -10.46
C LEU A 206 5.08 -24.37 -9.86
N VAL A 207 5.81 -24.41 -8.75
CA VAL A 207 6.19 -25.65 -8.03
C VAL A 207 5.32 -25.96 -6.83
N ASP A 208 4.24 -25.19 -6.61
CA ASP A 208 3.31 -25.40 -5.51
C ASP A 208 2.66 -26.80 -5.61
N PRO A 209 2.82 -27.67 -4.60
CA PRO A 209 2.26 -29.03 -4.60
C PRO A 209 0.75 -29.07 -4.33
N SER A 210 0.10 -27.91 -4.23
CA SER A 210 -1.34 -27.83 -3.98
C SER A 210 -2.18 -28.33 -5.16
N LYS A 211 -3.48 -28.50 -4.93
CA LYS A 211 -4.41 -28.89 -6.01
C LYS A 211 -4.33 -27.89 -7.17
N ALA A 212 -4.47 -28.40 -8.41
CA ALA A 212 -4.33 -27.62 -9.66
C ALA A 212 -5.08 -26.28 -9.67
N ILE A 213 -6.26 -26.19 -9.03
CA ILE A 213 -7.02 -24.95 -8.93
C ILE A 213 -6.31 -23.89 -8.08
N TRP A 214 -5.71 -24.28 -6.96
CA TRP A 214 -4.97 -23.37 -6.07
C TRP A 214 -3.65 -22.94 -6.70
N GLN A 215 -2.97 -23.86 -7.37
CA GLN A 215 -1.79 -23.57 -8.17
C GLN A 215 -2.13 -22.56 -9.29
N GLY A 216 -3.24 -22.76 -10.00
CA GLY A 216 -3.72 -21.84 -11.02
C GLY A 216 -3.99 -20.42 -10.47
N ILE A 217 -4.62 -20.33 -9.29
CA ILE A 217 -4.84 -19.06 -8.58
C ILE A 217 -3.52 -18.40 -8.20
N ALA A 218 -2.56 -19.15 -7.66
CA ALA A 218 -1.23 -18.64 -7.28
C ALA A 218 -0.46 -18.11 -8.49
N ILE A 219 -0.48 -18.83 -9.61
CA ILE A 219 0.14 -18.40 -10.87
C ILE A 219 -0.52 -17.11 -11.40
N PHE A 220 -1.85 -17.04 -11.37
CA PHE A 220 -2.60 -15.86 -11.84
C PHE A 220 -2.27 -14.61 -11.00
N ARG A 221 -2.18 -14.75 -9.68
CA ARG A 221 -1.75 -13.67 -8.78
C ARG A 221 -0.33 -13.21 -9.08
N ALA A 222 0.59 -14.16 -9.17
CA ALA A 222 2.00 -13.88 -9.46
C ALA A 222 2.16 -13.20 -10.83
N ALA A 223 1.50 -13.69 -11.87
CA ALA A 223 1.53 -13.07 -13.20
C ALA A 223 1.07 -11.62 -13.18
N GLY A 224 -0.02 -11.31 -12.44
CA GLY A 224 -0.49 -9.93 -12.26
C GLY A 224 0.56 -9.01 -11.66
N TRP A 225 1.26 -9.47 -10.62
CA TRP A 225 2.34 -8.70 -9.99
C TRP A 225 3.52 -8.47 -10.95
N TYR A 226 3.95 -9.51 -11.65
CA TYR A 226 5.07 -9.41 -12.60
C TYR A 226 4.75 -8.52 -13.81
N ILE A 227 3.48 -8.38 -14.19
CA ILE A 227 3.05 -7.42 -15.21
C ILE A 227 3.16 -5.98 -14.67
N VAL A 228 2.78 -5.74 -13.42
CA VAL A 228 2.77 -4.37 -12.83
C VAL A 228 4.17 -3.92 -12.44
N LEU A 229 5.04 -4.82 -12.00
CA LEU A 229 6.38 -4.50 -11.51
C LEU A 229 7.25 -3.66 -12.48
N PRO A 230 7.36 -3.99 -13.78
CA PRO A 230 8.13 -3.17 -14.72
C PRO A 230 7.61 -1.72 -14.83
N PHE A 231 6.29 -1.52 -14.76
CA PHE A 231 5.70 -0.19 -14.78
C PHE A 231 6.03 0.60 -13.52
N LEU A 232 6.05 -0.05 -12.35
CA LEU A 232 6.48 0.58 -11.09
C LEU A 232 7.94 0.98 -11.15
N VAL A 233 8.81 0.11 -11.64
CA VAL A 233 10.25 0.39 -11.83
C VAL A 233 10.45 1.53 -12.82
N TYR A 234 9.77 1.51 -13.96
CA TYR A 234 9.81 2.59 -14.94
C TYR A 234 9.33 3.92 -14.32
N ALA A 235 8.20 3.92 -13.62
CA ALA A 235 7.67 5.13 -12.98
C ALA A 235 8.65 5.69 -11.94
N PHE A 236 9.29 4.83 -11.16
CA PHE A 236 10.31 5.21 -10.18
C PHE A 236 11.47 5.95 -10.86
N PHE A 237 12.07 5.37 -11.88
CA PHE A 237 13.17 6.01 -12.61
C PHE A 237 12.74 7.31 -13.31
N ARG A 238 11.52 7.36 -13.85
CA ARG A 238 10.99 8.54 -14.52
C ARG A 238 10.84 9.74 -13.60
N VAL A 239 10.46 9.53 -12.34
CA VAL A 239 10.36 10.60 -11.34
C VAL A 239 11.72 11.23 -11.08
N PHE A 240 12.79 10.43 -10.96
CA PHE A 240 14.15 10.96 -10.75
C PHE A 240 14.70 11.70 -11.98
N SER A 241 14.49 11.15 -13.18
CA SER A 241 14.93 11.80 -14.42
C SER A 241 14.22 13.13 -14.68
N ALA A 242 12.95 13.25 -14.36
CA ALA A 242 12.21 14.50 -14.51
C ALA A 242 12.73 15.62 -13.60
N GLN A 243 13.20 15.27 -12.38
CA GLN A 243 13.82 16.25 -11.48
C GLN A 243 15.14 16.80 -12.03
N GLU A 244 15.94 16.00 -12.71
CA GLU A 244 17.20 16.46 -13.33
C GLU A 244 16.96 17.39 -14.54
N GLU A 245 15.93 17.12 -15.35
CA GLU A 245 15.57 17.97 -16.47
C GLU A 245 15.06 19.34 -16.04
N ASP A 246 14.27 19.42 -14.96
CA ASP A 246 13.79 20.69 -14.43
C ASP A 246 14.91 21.51 -13.78
N GLN A 247 15.90 20.87 -13.16
CA GLN A 247 17.10 21.56 -12.66
C GLN A 247 17.97 22.10 -13.76
N LYS A 248 18.14 21.37 -14.88
CA LYS A 248 18.92 21.83 -16.05
C LYS A 248 18.26 22.98 -16.81
N LYS A 249 16.94 23.12 -16.74
CA LYS A 249 16.21 24.25 -17.36
C LYS A 249 16.23 25.53 -16.50
N GLN A 250 16.63 25.43 -15.23
CA GLN A 250 16.73 26.55 -14.30
C GLN A 250 18.17 27.13 -14.19
N LEU A 251 19.16 26.49 -14.82
CA LEU A 251 20.55 26.95 -14.99
C LEU A 251 20.74 27.56 -16.36
#